data_436fa5b51e90eee91ad241d03e2427a1
#
_entry.id   436fa5b51e90eee91ad241d03e2427a1
#
_cell.length_a   1.000
_cell.length_b   1.000
_cell.length_c   1.000
_cell.angle_alpha   90.00
_cell.angle_beta   90.00
_cell.angle_gamma   90.00
#
_symmetry.space_group_name_H-M   'P 1'
#
loop_
_entity.id
_entity.type
_entity.pdbx_description
1 polymer ?
#
loop_
_entity_poly.entity_id
_entity_poly.type
_entity_poly.pdbx_seq_one_letter_code
_entity_poly.pdbx_strand_id
1 'polypeptide(L)'
;MNREMLMLVEAIAREKNVEHDVVFGAVEAALAQATKKLLQQDKNHPVQEADIRVSIDRDTGEYETFRRWLVVDDAAGLQNPDAEEMLMDAVERVPDIQVDEYIDRKSTRLNS
;
A
#
# COMPACT_ATOMS: atom_id res chain seq x y z
N MET A 1 13.66 9.31 -11.48
CA MET A 1 14.15 7.97 -11.81
C MET A 1 14.99 7.43 -10.67
N ASN A 2 14.62 6.28 -10.15
CA ASN A 2 15.39 5.67 -9.05
C ASN A 2 16.29 4.58 -9.61
N ARG A 3 17.48 4.97 -10.00
CA ARG A 3 18.45 4.06 -10.61
C ARG A 3 18.96 3.03 -9.62
N GLU A 4 19.11 3.43 -8.37
CA GLU A 4 19.58 2.52 -7.31
C GLU A 4 18.60 1.36 -7.10
N MET A 5 17.30 1.65 -7.15
CA MET A 5 16.26 0.63 -7.05
C MET A 5 16.38 -0.37 -8.19
N LEU A 6 16.55 0.14 -9.42
CA LEU A 6 16.68 -0.72 -10.59
C LEU A 6 17.94 -1.60 -10.52
N MET A 7 19.04 -1.03 -10.06
CA MET A 7 20.30 -1.76 -9.90
C MET A 7 20.21 -2.84 -8.83
N LEU A 8 19.53 -2.53 -7.72
CA LEU A 8 19.32 -3.49 -6.65
C LEU A 8 18.51 -4.69 -7.14
N VAL A 9 17.41 -4.42 -7.83
CA VAL A 9 16.55 -5.48 -8.38
C VAL A 9 17.33 -6.33 -9.38
N GLU A 10 18.10 -5.70 -10.27
CA GLU A 10 18.92 -6.40 -11.23
C GLU A 10 19.93 -7.34 -10.55
N ALA A 11 20.61 -6.85 -9.53
CA ALA A 11 21.61 -7.61 -8.80
C ALA A 11 20.98 -8.82 -8.09
N ILE A 12 19.86 -8.63 -7.42
CA ILE A 12 19.18 -9.73 -6.71
C ILE A 12 18.62 -10.74 -7.69
N ALA A 13 18.01 -10.29 -8.79
CA ALA A 13 17.45 -11.19 -9.79
C ALA A 13 18.54 -12.09 -10.37
N ARG A 14 19.69 -11.51 -10.65
CA ARG A 14 20.84 -12.24 -11.20
C ARG A 14 21.41 -13.23 -10.18
N GLU A 15 21.62 -12.78 -8.95
CA GLU A 15 22.19 -13.61 -7.89
C GLU A 15 21.29 -14.79 -7.55
N LYS A 16 20.00 -14.56 -7.46
CA LYS A 16 19.03 -15.60 -7.09
C LYS A 16 18.47 -16.37 -8.29
N ASN A 17 18.83 -15.96 -9.49
CA ASN A 17 18.30 -16.55 -10.72
C ASN A 17 16.77 -16.58 -10.74
N VAL A 18 16.17 -15.44 -10.45
CA VAL A 18 14.72 -15.26 -10.49
C VAL A 18 14.38 -14.08 -11.41
N GLU A 19 13.13 -14.03 -11.85
CA GLU A 19 12.69 -12.95 -12.73
C GLU A 19 12.63 -11.63 -11.98
N HIS A 20 12.87 -10.54 -12.72
CA HIS A 20 12.87 -9.19 -12.15
C HIS A 20 11.54 -8.87 -11.48
N ASP A 21 10.43 -9.27 -12.10
CA ASP A 21 9.11 -8.97 -11.56
C ASP A 21 8.89 -9.62 -10.19
N VAL A 22 9.44 -10.79 -9.98
CA VAL A 22 9.39 -11.47 -8.66
C VAL A 22 10.14 -10.63 -7.62
N VAL A 23 11.30 -10.10 -8.00
CA VAL A 23 12.09 -9.27 -7.08
C VAL A 23 11.38 -7.96 -6.78
N PHE A 24 10.80 -7.29 -7.81
CA PHE A 24 10.02 -6.08 -7.59
C PHE A 24 8.88 -6.33 -6.60
N GLY A 25 8.16 -7.44 -6.77
CA GLY A 25 7.08 -7.80 -5.86
C GLY A 25 7.55 -7.99 -4.42
N ALA A 26 8.70 -8.63 -4.24
CA ALA A 26 9.27 -8.82 -2.91
C ALA A 26 9.67 -7.49 -2.27
N VAL A 27 10.27 -6.58 -3.05
CA VAL A 27 10.65 -5.26 -2.55
C VAL A 27 9.42 -4.45 -2.20
N GLU A 28 8.38 -4.50 -3.04
CA GLU A 28 7.11 -3.83 -2.74
C GLU A 28 6.53 -4.29 -1.41
N ALA A 29 6.53 -5.61 -1.18
CA ALA A 29 6.02 -6.18 0.07
C ALA A 29 6.86 -5.74 1.28
N ALA A 30 8.17 -5.71 1.13
CA ALA A 30 9.07 -5.27 2.20
C ALA A 30 8.86 -3.80 2.55
N LEU A 31 8.71 -2.95 1.53
CA LEU A 31 8.46 -1.52 1.74
C LEU A 31 7.09 -1.29 2.40
N ALA A 32 6.08 -2.06 2.00
CA ALA A 32 4.75 -1.97 2.61
C ALA A 32 4.80 -2.35 4.09
N GLN A 33 5.54 -3.39 4.42
CA GLN A 33 5.69 -3.85 5.80
C GLN A 33 6.42 -2.80 6.65
N ALA A 34 7.49 -2.23 6.11
CA ALA A 34 8.22 -1.17 6.81
C ALA A 34 7.35 0.06 7.06
N THR A 35 6.55 0.45 6.06
CA THR A 35 5.62 1.57 6.19
C THR A 35 4.57 1.31 7.27
N LYS A 36 4.03 0.09 7.29
CA LYS A 36 3.05 -0.30 8.30
C LYS A 36 3.63 -0.17 9.71
N LYS A 37 4.89 -0.60 9.89
CA LYS A 37 5.56 -0.48 11.18
C LYS A 37 5.75 0.96 11.59
N LEU A 38 6.10 1.85 10.66
CA LEU A 38 6.24 3.27 10.96
C LEU A 38 4.91 3.86 11.44
N LEU A 39 3.80 3.48 10.82
CA LEU A 39 2.48 3.94 11.25
C LEU A 39 2.11 3.42 12.64
N GLN A 40 2.50 2.20 12.96
CA GLN A 40 2.25 1.63 14.30
C GLN A 40 3.03 2.37 15.38
N GLN A 41 4.19 2.93 15.03
CA GLN A 41 5.09 3.60 15.96
C GLN A 41 4.85 5.10 16.09
N ASP A 42 3.90 5.65 15.33
CA ASP A 42 3.56 7.07 15.41
C ASP A 42 3.03 7.39 16.81
N LYS A 43 3.70 8.30 17.50
CA LYS A 43 3.38 8.63 18.89
C LYS A 43 2.05 9.35 19.04
N ASN A 44 1.67 10.13 18.05
CA ASN A 44 0.47 10.96 18.12
C ASN A 44 -0.78 10.25 17.64
N HIS A 45 -0.64 9.49 16.56
CA HIS A 45 -1.77 8.80 15.92
C HIS A 45 -1.34 7.41 15.45
N PRO A 46 -1.12 6.46 16.40
CA PRO A 46 -0.71 5.12 15.99
C PRO A 46 -1.81 4.42 15.20
N VAL A 47 -1.41 3.83 14.08
CA VAL A 47 -2.30 3.06 13.22
C VAL A 47 -1.78 1.63 13.19
N GLN A 48 -2.56 0.69 13.74
CA GLN A 48 -2.07 -0.67 13.97
C GLN A 48 -2.27 -1.61 12.79
N GLU A 49 -3.41 -1.51 12.12
CA GLU A 49 -3.81 -2.52 11.13
C GLU A 49 -4.13 -1.92 9.76
N ALA A 50 -3.36 -0.91 9.35
CA ALA A 50 -3.55 -0.31 8.03
C ALA A 50 -3.19 -1.30 6.91
N ASP A 51 -3.92 -1.24 5.81
CA ASP A 51 -3.60 -1.99 4.59
C ASP A 51 -2.74 -1.09 3.71
N ILE A 52 -1.45 -1.38 3.66
CA ILE A 52 -0.48 -0.59 2.91
C ILE A 52 -0.06 -1.34 1.65
N ARG A 53 -0.06 -0.63 0.54
CA ARG A 53 0.38 -1.15 -0.75
C ARG A 53 1.46 -0.26 -1.33
N VAL A 54 2.45 -0.87 -1.95
CA VAL A 54 3.54 -0.16 -2.61
C VAL A 54 3.60 -0.62 -4.06
N SER A 55 3.72 0.32 -4.96
CA SER A 55 3.86 0.04 -6.39
C SER A 55 5.15 0.66 -6.90
N ILE A 56 6.02 -0.15 -7.47
CA ILE A 56 7.29 0.28 -8.05
C ILE A 56 7.15 0.30 -9.58
N ASP A 57 7.49 1.43 -10.19
CA ASP A 57 7.57 1.51 -11.65
C ASP A 57 8.76 0.70 -12.12
N ARG A 58 8.50 -0.33 -12.96
CA ARG A 58 9.54 -1.25 -13.42
C ARG A 58 10.56 -0.59 -14.32
N ASP A 59 10.19 0.51 -14.95
CA ASP A 59 11.08 1.21 -15.90
C ASP A 59 11.93 2.27 -15.21
N THR A 60 11.38 2.99 -14.25
CA THR A 60 12.07 4.10 -13.59
C THR A 60 12.60 3.77 -12.20
N GLY A 61 12.06 2.75 -11.56
CA GLY A 61 12.41 2.40 -10.19
C GLY A 61 11.76 3.27 -9.13
N GLU A 62 11.00 4.26 -9.53
CA GLU A 62 10.27 5.11 -8.59
C GLU A 62 9.10 4.35 -8.01
N TYR A 63 8.75 4.65 -6.77
CA TYR A 63 7.64 3.94 -6.14
C TYR A 63 6.66 4.88 -5.47
N GLU A 64 5.44 4.40 -5.31
CA GLU A 64 4.37 5.11 -4.66
C GLU A 64 3.79 4.22 -3.57
N THR A 65 3.36 4.84 -2.47
CA THR A 65 2.76 4.14 -1.34
C THR A 65 1.30 4.51 -1.26
N PHE A 66 0.46 3.50 -1.11
CA PHE A 66 -1.00 3.66 -1.00
C PHE A 66 -1.49 3.05 0.29
N ARG A 67 -2.49 3.69 0.88
CA ARG A 67 -3.26 3.11 1.95
C ARG A 67 -4.63 2.74 1.39
N ARG A 68 -5.07 1.52 1.68
CA ARG A 68 -6.33 0.98 1.17
C ARG A 68 -7.35 0.82 2.28
N TRP A 69 -8.61 0.98 1.91
CA TRP A 69 -9.74 0.68 2.78
C TRP A 69 -10.69 -0.24 2.04
N LEU A 70 -11.13 -1.30 2.70
CA LEU A 70 -12.18 -2.18 2.18
C LEU A 70 -13.52 -1.55 2.53
N VAL A 71 -14.39 -1.40 1.55
CA VAL A 71 -15.75 -0.91 1.79
C VAL A 71 -16.60 -2.03 2.35
N VAL A 72 -17.20 -1.79 3.50
CA VAL A 72 -18.02 -2.78 4.19
C VAL A 72 -19.47 -2.31 4.28
N ASP A 73 -20.37 -3.28 4.48
CA ASP A 73 -21.81 -3.01 4.64
C ASP A 73 -22.04 -2.21 5.94
N ASP A 74 -22.88 -1.18 5.86
CA ASP A 74 -23.20 -0.34 7.02
C ASP A 74 -23.77 -1.15 8.17
N ALA A 75 -24.58 -2.17 7.88
CA ALA A 75 -25.17 -3.01 8.90
C ALA A 75 -24.15 -3.85 9.63
N ALA A 76 -23.07 -4.26 8.96
CA ALA A 76 -22.01 -5.06 9.58
C ALA A 76 -21.11 -4.20 10.47
N GLY A 77 -20.98 -2.92 10.15
CA GLY A 77 -20.11 -2.01 10.87
C GLY A 77 -18.63 -2.28 10.61
N LEU A 78 -17.76 -1.48 11.23
CA LEU A 78 -16.33 -1.60 11.09
C LEU A 78 -15.75 -2.62 12.06
N GLN A 79 -15.04 -3.60 11.56
CA GLN A 79 -14.29 -4.55 12.38
C GLN A 79 -12.83 -4.14 12.51
N ASN A 80 -12.29 -3.53 11.46
CA ASN A 80 -10.93 -2.99 11.44
C ASN A 80 -10.97 -1.56 10.89
N PRO A 81 -11.18 -0.54 11.75
CA PRO A 81 -11.31 0.84 11.29
C PRO A 81 -10.09 1.37 10.54
N ASP A 82 -8.92 0.79 10.77
CA ASP A 82 -7.69 1.22 10.09
C ASP A 82 -7.65 0.84 8.61
N ALA A 83 -8.45 -0.16 8.21
CA ALA A 83 -8.43 -0.69 6.85
C ALA A 83 -9.83 -0.89 6.26
N GLU A 84 -10.86 -0.36 6.91
CA GLU A 84 -12.24 -0.49 6.43
C GLU A 84 -12.95 0.84 6.46
N GLU A 85 -13.94 0.97 5.59
CA GLU A 85 -14.81 2.15 5.54
C GLU A 85 -16.23 1.69 5.25
N MET A 86 -17.19 2.31 5.94
CA MET A 86 -18.60 1.97 5.71
C MET A 86 -19.06 2.55 4.37
N LEU A 87 -19.97 1.83 3.72
CA LEU A 87 -20.48 2.23 2.41
C LEU A 87 -21.04 3.64 2.42
N MET A 88 -21.78 4.03 3.47
CA MET A 88 -22.39 5.35 3.56
C MET A 88 -21.36 6.47 3.53
N ASP A 89 -20.16 6.24 4.05
CA ASP A 89 -19.08 7.22 4.02
C ASP A 89 -18.33 7.17 2.68
N ALA A 90 -18.14 5.97 2.16
CA ALA A 90 -17.38 5.77 0.92
C ALA A 90 -18.07 6.40 -0.29
N VAL A 91 -19.40 6.34 -0.36
CA VAL A 91 -20.15 6.90 -1.50
C VAL A 91 -20.06 8.41 -1.58
N GLU A 92 -19.70 9.09 -0.50
CA GLU A 92 -19.51 10.53 -0.53
C GLU A 92 -18.32 10.92 -1.40
N ARG A 93 -17.30 10.05 -1.48
CA ARG A 93 -16.11 10.29 -2.28
C ARG A 93 -16.14 9.57 -3.62
N VAL A 94 -16.73 8.37 -3.65
CA VAL A 94 -16.84 7.56 -4.87
C VAL A 94 -18.29 7.09 -4.97
N PRO A 95 -19.15 7.86 -5.63
CA PRO A 95 -20.61 7.59 -5.62
C PRO A 95 -21.02 6.20 -6.10
N ASP A 96 -20.26 5.61 -7.00
CA ASP A 96 -20.60 4.30 -7.59
C ASP A 96 -19.99 3.10 -6.85
N ILE A 97 -19.28 3.36 -5.74
CA ILE A 97 -18.57 2.29 -5.06
C ILE A 97 -19.54 1.34 -4.38
N GLN A 98 -19.14 0.07 -4.31
CA GLN A 98 -19.97 -0.99 -3.74
C GLN A 98 -19.20 -1.71 -2.62
N VAL A 99 -19.94 -2.42 -1.80
CA VAL A 99 -19.38 -3.28 -0.75
C VAL A 99 -18.39 -4.27 -1.39
N ASP A 100 -17.30 -4.53 -0.67
CA ASP A 100 -16.18 -5.40 -1.07
C ASP A 100 -15.26 -4.80 -2.12
N GLU A 101 -15.49 -3.56 -2.53
CA GLU A 101 -14.52 -2.83 -3.33
C GLU A 101 -13.54 -2.08 -2.43
N TYR A 102 -12.41 -1.67 -3.00
CA TYR A 102 -11.37 -0.96 -2.25
C TYR A 102 -11.27 0.49 -2.68
N ILE A 103 -10.95 1.34 -1.70
CA ILE A 103 -10.56 2.73 -1.95
C ILE A 103 -9.08 2.85 -1.65
N ASP A 104 -8.31 3.30 -2.63
CA ASP A 104 -6.87 3.54 -2.47
C ASP A 104 -6.63 5.04 -2.32
N ARG A 105 -5.79 5.40 -1.35
CA ARG A 105 -5.36 6.78 -1.18
C ARG A 105 -3.84 6.83 -1.21
N LYS A 106 -3.30 7.61 -2.13
CA LYS A 106 -1.85 7.80 -2.23
C LYS A 106 -1.35 8.52 -0.99
N SER A 107 -0.30 7.96 -0.38
CA SER A 107 0.30 8.55 0.81
C SER A 107 1.41 9.51 0.40
N THR A 108 1.11 10.81 0.41
CA THR A 108 2.11 11.84 0.10
C THR A 108 3.08 12.05 1.25
N ARG A 109 2.68 11.70 2.45
CA ARG A 109 3.47 11.88 3.67
C ARG A 109 4.75 11.04 3.66
N LEU A 110 4.70 9.88 3.00
CA LEU A 110 5.78 8.90 3.01
C LEU A 110 6.60 8.90 1.73
N ASN A 111 6.22 9.72 0.76
CA ASN A 111 6.91 9.81 -0.53
C ASN A 111 7.79 11.05 -0.66
N SER A 112 7.98 11.75 0.41
CA SER A 112 8.82 12.95 0.40
C SER A 112 10.30 12.62 0.34
#